data_0de92c82fc3b1b1656f40649de897c02
#
_entry.id   0de92c82fc3b1b1656f40649de897c02
#
_cell.length_a   1.000
_cell.length_b   1.000
_cell.length_c   1.000
_cell.angle_alpha   90.00
_cell.angle_beta   90.00
_cell.angle_gamma   90.00
#
_symmetry.space_group_name_H-M   'P 1'
#
loop_
_entity.id
_entity.type
_entity.pdbx_description
1 polymer ?
#
loop_
_entity_poly.entity_id
_entity_poly.type
_entity_poly.pdbx_seq_one_letter_code
_entity_poly.pdbx_strand_id
1 'polypeptide(L)'
;MKMKRTLASLVRRLFLALGIMGIIAFAALFGLQRHSVSAASPSYVRVIHASPFVGTADVFVDGTNLLSSFQFGAVTDYVAIPAGPHKVQIALVGKGIGASVISETLAVSPGVAYTVAATGATPSSLALQVFIDNNLLSPGTAKLRLYQLSPDAGSVSMDTGGNSLLSGIGYQSASNYLSIAAGTYTIGVDASSNASLHVSAVLKANTVTSVFAVGLVHGTPSIQLVTSQVQGLPGVPNTGSDPNAFTQANNVQPLAGWMWFVGCLSLLLIGSGMFVRRLVAKP
;
A
#
# COMPACT_ATOMS: atom_id res chain seq x y z
N MET A 1 -5.28 60.19 -51.94
CA MET A 1 -6.32 59.49 -51.15
C MET A 1 -6.10 57.97 -51.03
N LYS A 2 -5.35 57.29 -51.91
CA LYS A 2 -5.05 55.82 -51.86
C LYS A 2 -4.09 55.41 -50.75
N MET A 3 -3.11 56.27 -50.36
CA MET A 3 -2.07 55.92 -49.39
C MET A 3 -2.58 55.79 -47.95
N LYS A 4 -3.61 56.55 -47.55
CA LYS A 4 -4.21 56.43 -46.19
C LYS A 4 -5.03 55.15 -45.98
N ARG A 5 -5.60 54.59 -47.04
CA ARG A 5 -6.38 53.32 -46.97
C ARG A 5 -5.49 52.08 -46.81
N THR A 6 -4.30 52.12 -47.42
CA THR A 6 -3.33 51.02 -47.28
C THR A 6 -2.70 50.98 -45.87
N LEU A 7 -2.40 52.11 -45.29
CA LEU A 7 -1.83 52.19 -43.92
C LEU A 7 -2.84 51.68 -42.87
N ALA A 8 -4.12 52.07 -43.01
CA ALA A 8 -5.15 51.61 -42.07
C ALA A 8 -5.40 50.10 -42.16
N SER A 9 -5.29 49.48 -43.35
CA SER A 9 -5.43 48.04 -43.52
C SER A 9 -4.22 47.28 -42.95
N LEU A 10 -3.04 47.84 -43.04
CA LEU A 10 -1.81 47.25 -42.48
C LEU A 10 -1.85 47.27 -40.95
N VAL A 11 -2.23 48.37 -40.33
CA VAL A 11 -2.40 48.52 -38.89
C VAL A 11 -3.46 47.55 -38.36
N ARG A 12 -4.61 47.42 -39.05
CA ARG A 12 -5.66 46.51 -38.63
C ARG A 12 -5.22 45.02 -38.68
N ARG A 13 -4.42 44.64 -39.70
CA ARG A 13 -3.84 43.27 -39.80
C ARG A 13 -2.80 43.00 -38.71
N LEU A 14 -2.02 44.00 -38.33
CA LEU A 14 -1.02 43.88 -37.25
C LEU A 14 -1.68 43.70 -35.88
N PHE A 15 -2.78 44.43 -35.59
CA PHE A 15 -3.54 44.23 -34.35
C PHE A 15 -4.25 42.90 -34.29
N LEU A 16 -4.77 42.40 -35.41
CA LEU A 16 -5.35 41.06 -35.47
C LEU A 16 -4.31 39.95 -35.25
N ALA A 17 -3.11 40.07 -35.81
CA ALA A 17 -2.05 39.08 -35.62
C ALA A 17 -1.52 39.09 -34.15
N LEU A 18 -1.39 40.25 -33.53
CA LEU A 18 -0.99 40.40 -32.11
C LEU A 18 -2.09 39.82 -31.18
N GLY A 19 -3.36 40.04 -31.48
CA GLY A 19 -4.47 39.49 -30.71
C GLY A 19 -4.52 37.94 -30.77
N ILE A 20 -4.32 37.36 -31.93
CA ILE A 20 -4.31 35.89 -32.12
C ILE A 20 -3.10 35.28 -31.40
N MET A 21 -1.92 35.94 -31.47
CA MET A 21 -0.70 35.46 -30.76
C MET A 21 -0.84 35.55 -29.25
N GLY A 22 -1.54 36.56 -28.74
CA GLY A 22 -1.87 36.69 -27.31
C GLY A 22 -2.79 35.57 -26.80
N ILE A 23 -3.81 35.19 -27.60
CA ILE A 23 -4.74 34.11 -27.27
C ILE A 23 -4.03 32.74 -27.28
N ILE A 24 -3.15 32.50 -28.24
CA ILE A 24 -2.36 31.26 -28.31
C ILE A 24 -1.39 31.16 -27.13
N ALA A 25 -0.71 32.25 -26.77
CA ALA A 25 0.19 32.29 -25.62
C ALA A 25 -0.58 32.07 -24.30
N PHE A 26 -1.78 32.65 -24.16
CA PHE A 26 -2.62 32.46 -22.98
C PHE A 26 -3.14 31.01 -22.87
N ALA A 27 -3.57 30.41 -23.96
CA ALA A 27 -3.99 29.00 -24.02
C ALA A 27 -2.83 28.05 -23.73
N ALA A 28 -1.60 28.35 -24.17
CA ALA A 28 -0.41 27.59 -23.85
C ALA A 28 -0.02 27.66 -22.37
N LEU A 29 -0.22 28.82 -21.71
CA LEU A 29 0.06 28.96 -20.28
C LEU A 29 -0.95 28.19 -19.40
N PHE A 30 -2.21 28.13 -19.79
CA PHE A 30 -3.25 27.41 -19.04
C PHE A 30 -3.36 25.93 -19.40
N GLY A 31 -2.93 25.52 -20.61
CA GLY A 31 -2.98 24.14 -21.07
C GLY A 31 -1.91 23.21 -20.48
N LEU A 32 -0.91 23.73 -19.77
CA LEU A 32 0.23 22.97 -19.25
C LEU A 32 0.16 22.64 -17.75
N GLN A 33 -0.96 22.87 -17.09
CA GLN A 33 -1.17 22.35 -15.76
C GLN A 33 -1.38 20.84 -15.84
N ARG A 34 -0.30 20.09 -15.97
CA ARG A 34 -0.33 18.64 -15.70
C ARG A 34 -0.63 18.49 -14.23
N HIS A 35 -1.87 18.21 -13.91
CA HIS A 35 -2.23 17.70 -12.60
C HIS A 35 -1.50 16.36 -12.47
N SER A 36 -0.40 16.34 -11.74
CA SER A 36 0.22 15.10 -11.30
C SER A 36 -0.78 14.45 -10.37
N VAL A 37 -1.57 13.51 -10.90
CA VAL A 37 -2.33 12.60 -10.03
C VAL A 37 -1.25 11.78 -9.35
N SER A 38 -0.94 12.14 -8.12
CA SER A 38 -0.11 11.30 -7.25
C SER A 38 -0.89 10.01 -7.07
N ALA A 39 -0.40 8.91 -7.63
CA ALA A 39 -0.98 7.61 -7.35
C ALA A 39 -0.93 7.41 -5.82
N ALA A 40 -2.08 7.12 -5.22
CA ALA A 40 -2.11 6.78 -3.80
C ALA A 40 -1.19 5.59 -3.55
N SER A 41 -0.41 5.64 -2.46
CA SER A 41 0.44 4.52 -2.08
C SER A 41 -0.41 3.25 -1.94
N PRO A 42 0.02 2.10 -2.46
CA PRO A 42 -0.74 0.87 -2.31
C PRO A 42 -0.85 0.47 -0.83
N SER A 43 -1.87 -0.27 -0.50
CA SER A 43 -2.00 -0.99 0.76
C SER A 43 -1.42 -2.39 0.61
N TYR A 44 -1.07 -3.03 1.71
CA TYR A 44 -0.49 -4.37 1.70
C TYR A 44 -1.35 -5.30 2.53
N VAL A 45 -1.80 -6.40 1.95
CA VAL A 45 -2.67 -7.36 2.63
C VAL A 45 -2.09 -8.75 2.53
N ARG A 46 -2.01 -9.45 3.65
CA ARG A 46 -1.82 -10.90 3.70
C ARG A 46 -3.04 -11.57 4.32
N VAL A 47 -3.29 -12.79 3.94
CA VAL A 47 -4.45 -13.57 4.39
C VAL A 47 -3.97 -14.79 5.17
N ILE A 48 -4.66 -15.11 6.27
CA ILE A 48 -4.53 -16.38 6.98
C ILE A 48 -5.87 -17.10 7.05
N HIS A 49 -5.86 -18.39 6.74
CA HIS A 49 -7.02 -19.25 6.94
C HIS A 49 -7.02 -19.84 8.36
N ALA A 50 -7.70 -19.16 9.28
CA ALA A 50 -7.74 -19.55 10.70
C ALA A 50 -9.08 -20.16 11.13
N SER A 51 -10.09 -20.23 10.25
CA SER A 51 -11.38 -20.81 10.62
C SER A 51 -11.33 -22.34 10.59
N PRO A 52 -11.57 -23.01 11.72
CA PRO A 52 -11.67 -24.48 11.76
C PRO A 52 -12.94 -25.02 11.10
N PHE A 53 -13.92 -24.16 10.79
CA PHE A 53 -15.23 -24.54 10.26
C PHE A 53 -15.38 -24.30 8.76
N VAL A 54 -14.37 -23.73 8.12
CA VAL A 54 -14.28 -23.60 6.67
C VAL A 54 -13.20 -24.57 6.21
N GLY A 55 -13.56 -25.52 5.35
CA GLY A 55 -12.58 -26.41 4.72
C GLY A 55 -11.65 -25.65 3.78
N THR A 56 -11.02 -26.37 2.85
CA THR A 56 -10.24 -25.73 1.79
C THR A 56 -11.11 -24.73 1.04
N ALA A 57 -10.62 -23.53 0.85
CA ALA A 57 -11.40 -22.38 0.37
C ALA A 57 -10.79 -21.73 -0.87
N ASP A 58 -11.65 -21.08 -1.64
CA ASP A 58 -11.28 -20.11 -2.65
C ASP A 58 -11.58 -18.71 -2.11
N VAL A 59 -10.65 -17.77 -2.31
CA VAL A 59 -10.78 -16.37 -1.86
C VAL A 59 -10.92 -15.47 -3.08
N PHE A 60 -11.99 -14.69 -3.10
CA PHE A 60 -12.28 -13.73 -4.15
C PHE A 60 -12.16 -12.30 -3.59
N VAL A 61 -11.55 -11.43 -4.38
CA VAL A 61 -11.48 -9.99 -4.09
C VAL A 61 -12.04 -9.25 -5.31
N ASP A 62 -13.04 -8.41 -5.07
CA ASP A 62 -13.75 -7.64 -6.11
C ASP A 62 -14.23 -8.51 -7.28
N GLY A 63 -14.69 -9.70 -6.96
CA GLY A 63 -15.20 -10.67 -7.94
C GLY A 63 -14.14 -11.55 -8.62
N THR A 64 -12.85 -11.26 -8.42
CA THR A 64 -11.74 -12.02 -9.00
C THR A 64 -11.23 -13.07 -8.02
N ASN A 65 -11.02 -14.31 -8.49
CA ASN A 65 -10.40 -15.35 -7.67
C ASN A 65 -8.92 -15.02 -7.44
N LEU A 66 -8.59 -14.69 -6.19
CA LEU A 66 -7.23 -14.32 -5.78
C LEU A 66 -6.44 -15.53 -5.27
N LEU A 67 -7.09 -16.40 -4.51
CA LEU A 67 -6.49 -17.63 -3.96
C LEU A 67 -7.40 -18.80 -4.24
N SER A 68 -6.85 -19.88 -4.77
CA SER A 68 -7.55 -21.14 -5.00
C SER A 68 -7.00 -22.21 -4.08
N SER A 69 -7.88 -23.08 -3.59
CA SER A 69 -7.50 -24.21 -2.73
C SER A 69 -6.70 -23.79 -1.48
N PHE A 70 -7.06 -22.67 -0.88
CA PHE A 70 -6.41 -22.12 0.29
C PHE A 70 -6.75 -22.97 1.52
N GLN A 71 -5.73 -23.62 2.09
CA GLN A 71 -5.90 -24.60 3.14
C GLN A 71 -5.91 -23.97 4.53
N PHE A 72 -6.55 -24.63 5.49
CA PHE A 72 -6.50 -24.26 6.89
C PHE A 72 -5.05 -24.15 7.40
N GLY A 73 -4.76 -23.08 8.14
CA GLY A 73 -3.42 -22.75 8.65
C GLY A 73 -2.50 -22.11 7.61
N ALA A 74 -2.86 -22.04 6.33
CA ALA A 74 -2.04 -21.36 5.34
C ALA A 74 -2.02 -19.84 5.54
N VAL A 75 -0.85 -19.24 5.34
CA VAL A 75 -0.61 -17.78 5.40
C VAL A 75 0.02 -17.35 4.08
N THR A 76 -0.50 -16.29 3.46
CA THR A 76 0.11 -15.72 2.26
C THR A 76 1.23 -14.75 2.60
N ASP A 77 2.04 -14.42 1.61
CA ASP A 77 2.83 -13.20 1.63
C ASP A 77 1.93 -11.97 1.52
N TYR A 78 2.51 -10.77 1.78
CA TYR A 78 1.81 -9.53 1.54
C TYR A 78 1.68 -9.25 0.04
N VAL A 79 0.47 -8.94 -0.38
CA VAL A 79 0.15 -8.51 -1.75
C VAL A 79 -0.24 -7.04 -1.72
N ALA A 80 0.28 -6.27 -2.66
CA ALA A 80 -0.09 -4.86 -2.83
C ALA A 80 -1.48 -4.79 -3.49
N ILE A 81 -2.39 -4.04 -2.87
CA ILE A 81 -3.72 -3.74 -3.43
C ILE A 81 -3.95 -2.23 -3.42
N PRO A 82 -4.78 -1.68 -4.30
CA PRO A 82 -5.18 -0.27 -4.23
C PRO A 82 -5.76 0.08 -2.87
N ALA A 83 -5.60 1.33 -2.44
CA ALA A 83 -6.30 1.80 -1.25
C ALA A 83 -7.79 2.00 -1.56
N GLY A 84 -8.65 1.70 -0.61
CA GLY A 84 -10.09 1.83 -0.75
C GLY A 84 -10.87 0.64 -0.18
N PRO A 85 -12.18 0.55 -0.46
CA PRO A 85 -13.01 -0.59 -0.08
C PRO A 85 -12.84 -1.73 -1.09
N HIS A 86 -12.63 -2.94 -0.61
CA HIS A 86 -12.57 -4.17 -1.40
C HIS A 86 -13.57 -5.19 -0.88
N LYS A 87 -14.35 -5.78 -1.76
CA LYS A 87 -15.27 -6.85 -1.41
C LYS A 87 -14.50 -8.17 -1.35
N VAL A 88 -14.37 -8.73 -0.16
CA VAL A 88 -13.73 -10.03 0.07
C VAL A 88 -14.80 -11.09 0.27
N GLN A 89 -14.71 -12.16 -0.50
CA GLN A 89 -15.63 -13.30 -0.45
C GLN A 89 -14.85 -14.59 -0.35
N ILE A 90 -15.27 -15.47 0.55
CA ILE A 90 -14.65 -16.78 0.75
C ILE A 90 -15.70 -17.87 0.52
N ALA A 91 -15.41 -18.79 -0.38
CA ALA A 91 -16.26 -19.93 -0.68
C ALA A 91 -15.46 -21.24 -0.50
N LEU A 92 -16.17 -22.33 -0.26
CA LEU A 92 -15.55 -23.66 -0.32
C LEU A 92 -14.99 -23.89 -1.73
N VAL A 93 -13.85 -24.57 -1.80
CA VAL A 93 -13.15 -24.84 -3.06
C VAL A 93 -14.08 -25.40 -4.13
N GLY A 94 -14.03 -24.80 -5.34
CA GLY A 94 -14.82 -25.24 -6.49
C GLY A 94 -16.32 -24.93 -6.44
N LYS A 95 -16.84 -24.28 -5.38
CA LYS A 95 -18.26 -23.89 -5.28
C LYS A 95 -18.57 -22.56 -5.93
N GLY A 96 -17.53 -21.78 -6.24
CA GLY A 96 -17.66 -20.47 -6.86
C GLY A 96 -18.14 -19.37 -5.92
N ILE A 97 -18.03 -18.14 -6.38
CA ILE A 97 -18.28 -16.92 -5.59
C ILE A 97 -19.74 -16.82 -5.11
N GLY A 98 -20.71 -17.36 -5.85
CA GLY A 98 -22.12 -17.35 -5.45
C GLY A 98 -22.45 -18.18 -4.21
N ALA A 99 -21.55 -19.10 -3.81
CA ALA A 99 -21.68 -19.94 -2.63
C ALA A 99 -20.74 -19.48 -1.49
N SER A 100 -20.43 -18.20 -1.44
CA SER A 100 -19.54 -17.63 -0.41
C SER A 100 -20.16 -17.79 0.98
N VAL A 101 -19.38 -18.31 1.91
CA VAL A 101 -19.71 -18.46 3.34
C VAL A 101 -19.31 -17.24 4.16
N ILE A 102 -18.38 -16.43 3.62
CA ILE A 102 -18.00 -15.09 4.13
C ILE A 102 -18.12 -14.13 2.96
N SER A 103 -18.73 -12.95 3.20
CA SER A 103 -18.82 -11.87 2.22
C SER A 103 -18.82 -10.53 2.96
N GLU A 104 -17.68 -9.87 3.00
CA GLU A 104 -17.45 -8.64 3.76
C GLU A 104 -16.70 -7.60 2.93
N THR A 105 -16.82 -6.33 3.31
CA THR A 105 -16.07 -5.24 2.71
C THR A 105 -14.90 -4.86 3.61
N LEU A 106 -13.70 -5.03 3.10
CA LEU A 106 -12.45 -4.61 3.72
C LEU A 106 -12.07 -3.22 3.23
N ALA A 107 -12.03 -2.23 4.13
CA ALA A 107 -11.52 -0.91 3.81
C ALA A 107 -10.02 -0.82 4.16
N VAL A 108 -9.18 -0.54 3.16
CA VAL A 108 -7.73 -0.43 3.35
C VAL A 108 -7.24 0.98 3.06
N SER A 109 -6.37 1.50 3.93
CA SER A 109 -5.79 2.84 3.84
C SER A 109 -4.46 2.82 3.09
N PRO A 110 -4.11 3.91 2.37
CA PRO A 110 -2.85 3.99 1.63
C PRO A 110 -1.63 3.77 2.54
N GLY A 111 -0.68 2.97 2.07
CA GLY A 111 0.59 2.71 2.77
C GLY A 111 0.50 1.87 4.04
N VAL A 112 -0.68 1.32 4.34
CA VAL A 112 -0.90 0.50 5.56
C VAL A 112 -0.86 -0.98 5.21
N ALA A 113 -0.29 -1.77 6.12
CA ALA A 113 -0.27 -3.22 6.02
C ALA A 113 -1.34 -3.86 6.92
N TYR A 114 -1.91 -4.94 6.43
CA TYR A 114 -3.00 -5.66 7.11
C TYR A 114 -2.77 -7.17 7.09
N THR A 115 -3.06 -7.81 8.22
CA THR A 115 -3.33 -9.25 8.26
C THR A 115 -4.83 -9.45 8.34
N VAL A 116 -5.40 -10.19 7.38
CA VAL A 116 -6.81 -10.54 7.33
C VAL A 116 -6.95 -12.02 7.63
N ALA A 117 -7.64 -12.35 8.70
CA ALA A 117 -7.86 -13.73 9.13
C ALA A 117 -9.31 -14.14 8.85
N ALA A 118 -9.50 -15.24 8.13
CA ALA A 118 -10.79 -15.92 8.10
C ALA A 118 -10.97 -16.65 9.42
N THR A 119 -11.94 -16.27 10.23
CA THR A 119 -12.18 -16.78 11.60
C THR A 119 -13.60 -17.29 11.77
N GLY A 120 -13.94 -17.78 12.96
CA GLY A 120 -15.27 -18.19 13.37
C GLY A 120 -15.21 -19.14 14.56
N ALA A 121 -16.00 -18.89 15.59
CA ALA A 121 -16.13 -19.77 16.75
C ALA A 121 -17.13 -20.90 16.50
N THR A 122 -18.00 -20.75 15.50
CA THR A 122 -19.00 -21.72 15.04
C THR A 122 -19.17 -21.57 13.52
N PRO A 123 -19.79 -22.55 12.84
CA PRO A 123 -20.12 -22.44 11.42
C PRO A 123 -21.02 -21.23 11.07
N SER A 124 -21.77 -20.72 12.03
CA SER A 124 -22.68 -19.56 11.87
C SER A 124 -22.04 -18.22 12.22
N SER A 125 -20.82 -18.20 12.76
CA SER A 125 -20.10 -16.99 13.16
C SER A 125 -18.83 -16.75 12.32
N LEU A 126 -18.83 -17.20 11.07
CA LEU A 126 -17.72 -16.99 10.14
C LEU A 126 -17.60 -15.51 9.79
N ALA A 127 -16.40 -14.97 9.90
CA ALA A 127 -16.12 -13.55 9.67
C ALA A 127 -14.66 -13.32 9.29
N LEU A 128 -14.37 -12.11 8.80
CA LEU A 128 -13.01 -11.63 8.62
C LEU A 128 -12.58 -10.83 9.85
N GLN A 129 -11.48 -11.23 10.46
CA GLN A 129 -10.80 -10.43 11.48
C GLN A 129 -9.63 -9.69 10.84
N VAL A 130 -9.60 -8.36 11.01
CA VAL A 130 -8.60 -7.49 10.39
C VAL A 130 -7.65 -6.95 11.46
N PHE A 131 -6.36 -7.06 11.21
CA PHE A 131 -5.30 -6.52 12.05
C PHE A 131 -4.47 -5.54 11.25
N ILE A 132 -4.20 -4.37 11.82
CA ILE A 132 -3.22 -3.44 11.28
C ILE A 132 -1.84 -3.91 11.72
N ASP A 133 -0.93 -4.02 10.74
CA ASP A 133 0.42 -4.48 10.99
C ASP A 133 1.41 -3.31 10.97
N ASN A 134 2.31 -3.30 11.94
CA ASN A 134 3.43 -2.37 12.02
C ASN A 134 4.73 -3.14 11.82
N ASN A 135 5.17 -3.23 10.57
CA ASN A 135 6.39 -3.92 10.21
C ASN A 135 7.62 -2.98 10.12
N LEU A 136 7.57 -1.80 10.75
CA LEU A 136 8.72 -0.93 10.91
C LEU A 136 9.76 -1.65 11.76
N LEU A 137 10.96 -1.81 11.21
CA LEU A 137 12.03 -2.56 11.83
C LEU A 137 13.10 -1.62 12.38
N SER A 138 13.55 -1.89 13.61
CA SER A 138 14.78 -1.30 14.13
C SER A 138 15.98 -2.12 13.62
N PRO A 139 17.04 -1.48 13.11
CA PRO A 139 18.20 -2.18 12.59
C PRO A 139 18.78 -3.18 13.60
N GLY A 140 19.09 -4.40 13.15
CA GLY A 140 19.74 -5.43 13.95
C GLY A 140 18.83 -6.21 14.91
N THR A 141 17.56 -5.82 15.07
CA THR A 141 16.59 -6.54 15.91
C THR A 141 15.62 -7.37 15.08
N ALA A 142 15.03 -8.39 15.70
CA ALA A 142 13.85 -9.07 15.21
C ALA A 142 12.60 -8.54 15.94
N LYS A 143 11.45 -8.60 15.27
CA LYS A 143 10.15 -8.37 15.91
C LYS A 143 9.33 -9.65 15.93
N LEU A 144 8.56 -9.81 16.99
CA LEU A 144 7.67 -10.95 17.21
C LEU A 144 6.27 -10.41 17.54
N ARG A 145 5.22 -11.04 16.99
CA ARG A 145 3.81 -10.75 17.30
C ARG A 145 3.01 -12.04 17.36
N LEU A 146 2.17 -12.18 18.37
CA LEU A 146 1.23 -13.29 18.51
C LEU A 146 -0.18 -12.86 18.07
N TYR A 147 -0.83 -13.71 17.30
CA TYR A 147 -2.25 -13.60 16.92
C TYR A 147 -3.00 -14.80 17.51
N GLN A 148 -4.00 -14.53 18.36
CA GLN A 148 -4.84 -15.55 18.94
C GLN A 148 -6.10 -15.73 18.08
N LEU A 149 -6.14 -16.82 17.32
CA LEU A 149 -7.20 -17.12 16.36
C LEU A 149 -7.86 -18.49 16.63
N SER A 150 -7.53 -19.12 17.74
CA SER A 150 -8.15 -20.37 18.20
C SER A 150 -9.37 -20.04 19.08
N PRO A 151 -10.60 -20.41 18.66
CA PRO A 151 -11.81 -19.90 19.32
C PRO A 151 -12.05 -20.50 20.71
N ASP A 152 -11.54 -21.71 20.99
CA ASP A 152 -11.75 -22.42 22.28
C ASP A 152 -10.51 -22.47 23.17
N ALA A 153 -9.42 -21.83 22.77
CA ALA A 153 -8.19 -21.76 23.60
C ALA A 153 -8.33 -20.82 24.82
N GLY A 154 -9.32 -19.92 24.82
CA GLY A 154 -9.42 -18.87 25.80
C GLY A 154 -8.34 -17.80 25.58
N SER A 155 -7.84 -17.21 26.66
CA SER A 155 -6.69 -16.30 26.56
C SER A 155 -5.39 -17.09 26.47
N VAL A 156 -4.42 -16.55 25.69
CA VAL A 156 -3.10 -17.17 25.56
C VAL A 156 -2.01 -16.29 26.10
N SER A 157 -0.93 -16.90 26.58
CA SER A 157 0.34 -16.29 26.94
C SER A 157 1.44 -16.83 26.03
N MET A 158 2.52 -16.07 25.90
CA MET A 158 3.69 -16.49 25.12
C MET A 158 4.95 -16.35 25.95
N ASP A 159 5.82 -17.35 25.86
CA ASP A 159 7.11 -17.38 26.51
C ASP A 159 8.23 -17.80 25.55
N THR A 160 9.49 -17.67 26.00
CA THR A 160 10.66 -18.30 25.39
C THR A 160 11.53 -18.89 26.47
N GLY A 161 11.75 -20.23 26.41
CA GLY A 161 12.56 -20.94 27.38
C GLY A 161 12.06 -20.76 28.82
N GLY A 162 10.72 -20.67 29.02
CA GLY A 162 10.09 -20.46 30.32
C GLY A 162 10.05 -19.00 30.79
N ASN A 163 10.62 -18.05 30.04
CA ASN A 163 10.52 -16.63 30.34
C ASN A 163 9.29 -16.04 29.67
N SER A 164 8.30 -15.61 30.47
CA SER A 164 7.08 -14.98 29.95
C SER A 164 7.39 -13.70 29.19
N LEU A 165 6.90 -13.60 27.97
CA LEU A 165 7.02 -12.42 27.10
C LEU A 165 5.74 -11.58 27.09
N LEU A 166 4.58 -12.23 27.08
CA LEU A 166 3.28 -11.58 27.07
C LEU A 166 2.19 -12.54 27.57
N SER A 167 1.05 -11.99 28.00
CA SER A 167 -0.08 -12.76 28.52
C SER A 167 -1.42 -12.09 28.22
N GLY A 168 -2.49 -12.85 28.35
CA GLY A 168 -3.85 -12.34 28.30
C GLY A 168 -4.34 -11.98 26.89
N ILE A 169 -3.80 -12.57 25.83
CA ILE A 169 -4.25 -12.32 24.46
C ILE A 169 -5.50 -13.16 24.19
N GLY A 170 -6.64 -12.48 24.05
CA GLY A 170 -7.93 -13.11 23.80
C GLY A 170 -8.16 -13.52 22.35
N TYR A 171 -9.23 -14.29 22.11
CA TYR A 171 -9.64 -14.69 20.76
C TYR A 171 -9.87 -13.48 19.85
N GLN A 172 -9.51 -13.60 18.58
CA GLN A 172 -9.55 -12.55 17.55
C GLN A 172 -8.73 -11.29 17.93
N SER A 173 -7.69 -11.46 18.74
CA SER A 173 -6.79 -10.38 19.15
C SER A 173 -5.36 -10.68 18.76
N ALA A 174 -4.55 -9.64 18.66
CA ALA A 174 -3.12 -9.74 18.46
C ALA A 174 -2.37 -8.97 19.55
N SER A 175 -1.20 -9.46 19.92
CA SER A 175 -0.33 -8.75 20.86
C SER A 175 0.23 -7.45 20.27
N ASN A 176 0.83 -6.62 21.13
CA ASN A 176 1.80 -5.65 20.66
C ASN A 176 3.02 -6.37 20.05
N TYR A 177 3.80 -5.64 19.25
CA TYR A 177 5.07 -6.15 18.75
C TYR A 177 6.12 -6.14 19.84
N LEU A 178 6.82 -7.26 19.97
CA LEU A 178 7.98 -7.40 20.86
C LEU A 178 9.26 -7.28 20.02
N SER A 179 10.19 -6.42 20.45
CA SER A 179 11.53 -6.39 19.90
C SER A 179 12.41 -7.40 20.67
N ILE A 180 13.04 -8.31 19.93
CA ILE A 180 13.84 -9.38 20.51
C ILE A 180 15.16 -9.48 19.71
N ALA A 181 16.24 -9.95 20.35
CA ALA A 181 17.49 -10.21 19.65
C ALA A 181 17.31 -11.27 18.57
N ALA A 182 18.07 -11.19 17.49
CA ALA A 182 18.12 -12.26 16.50
C ALA A 182 18.70 -13.55 17.15
N GLY A 183 18.15 -14.69 16.83
CA GLY A 183 18.55 -15.96 17.40
C GLY A 183 17.56 -17.09 17.15
N THR A 184 17.87 -18.27 17.63
CA THR A 184 16.95 -19.42 17.61
C THR A 184 16.25 -19.51 18.94
N TYR A 185 14.94 -19.57 18.93
CA TYR A 185 14.09 -19.61 20.11
C TYR A 185 13.10 -20.76 20.02
N THR A 186 12.83 -21.38 21.16
CA THR A 186 11.62 -22.17 21.34
C THR A 186 10.55 -21.24 21.90
N ILE A 187 9.56 -20.95 21.08
CA ILE A 187 8.42 -20.11 21.45
C ILE A 187 7.36 -21.04 22.03
N GLY A 188 7.01 -20.84 23.30
CA GLY A 188 5.88 -21.46 23.97
C GLY A 188 4.64 -20.58 23.88
N VAL A 189 3.49 -21.20 23.66
CA VAL A 189 2.18 -20.55 23.76
C VAL A 189 1.28 -21.41 24.62
N ASP A 190 0.93 -20.88 25.80
CA ASP A 190 0.07 -21.52 26.77
C ASP A 190 -1.33 -20.91 26.75
N ALA A 191 -2.32 -21.73 26.61
CA ALA A 191 -3.72 -21.36 26.60
C ALA A 191 -4.37 -21.57 27.98
N SER A 192 -5.28 -20.71 28.37
CA SER A 192 -6.04 -20.86 29.61
C SER A 192 -6.93 -22.11 29.66
N SER A 193 -7.17 -22.72 28.50
CA SER A 193 -7.80 -24.04 28.35
C SER A 193 -6.88 -25.22 28.62
N ASN A 194 -5.69 -25.01 29.20
CA ASN A 194 -4.64 -25.99 29.48
C ASN A 194 -3.95 -26.61 28.24
N ALA A 195 -4.07 -26.01 27.07
CA ALA A 195 -3.24 -26.40 25.93
C ALA A 195 -1.90 -25.65 25.99
N SER A 196 -0.81 -26.38 25.79
CA SER A 196 0.55 -25.83 25.70
C SER A 196 1.18 -26.28 24.38
N LEU A 197 1.66 -25.31 23.62
CA LEU A 197 2.19 -25.49 22.27
C LEU A 197 3.58 -24.89 22.17
N HIS A 198 4.46 -25.55 21.45
CA HIS A 198 5.81 -25.03 21.24
C HIS A 198 6.18 -25.08 19.77
N VAL A 199 6.88 -24.05 19.30
CA VAL A 199 7.45 -24.01 17.97
C VAL A 199 8.89 -23.47 18.02
N SER A 200 9.81 -24.14 17.33
CA SER A 200 11.16 -23.64 17.15
C SER A 200 11.15 -22.63 15.99
N ALA A 201 11.66 -21.43 16.24
CA ALA A 201 11.74 -20.37 15.26
C ALA A 201 13.13 -19.71 15.27
N VAL A 202 13.67 -19.51 14.06
CA VAL A 202 14.87 -18.70 13.85
C VAL A 202 14.42 -17.26 13.59
N LEU A 203 14.57 -16.40 14.57
CA LEU A 203 14.28 -14.97 14.46
C LEU A 203 15.47 -14.26 13.83
N LYS A 204 15.34 -13.86 12.57
CA LYS A 204 16.41 -13.19 11.84
C LYS A 204 16.40 -11.69 12.16
N ALA A 205 17.58 -11.07 12.20
CA ALA A 205 17.69 -9.63 12.29
C ALA A 205 16.97 -8.95 11.13
N ASN A 206 16.34 -7.81 11.38
CA ASN A 206 15.57 -7.04 10.41
C ASN A 206 14.35 -7.79 9.83
N THR A 207 13.78 -8.73 10.60
CA THR A 207 12.55 -9.43 10.22
C THR A 207 11.45 -9.30 11.26
N VAL A 208 10.21 -9.42 10.81
CA VAL A 208 9.03 -9.56 11.67
C VAL A 208 8.55 -10.99 11.57
N THR A 209 8.48 -11.68 12.68
CA THR A 209 7.91 -13.02 12.82
C THR A 209 6.51 -12.90 13.45
N SER A 210 5.52 -13.41 12.76
CA SER A 210 4.16 -13.56 13.26
C SER A 210 3.94 -14.99 13.68
N VAL A 211 3.37 -15.19 14.85
CA VAL A 211 2.94 -16.49 15.38
C VAL A 211 1.43 -16.48 15.47
N PHE A 212 0.78 -17.42 14.84
CA PHE A 212 -0.68 -17.57 14.83
C PHE A 212 -1.06 -18.83 15.57
N ALA A 213 -1.84 -18.70 16.65
CA ALA A 213 -2.48 -19.82 17.32
C ALA A 213 -3.82 -20.07 16.62
N VAL A 214 -3.96 -21.20 15.89
CA VAL A 214 -5.13 -21.53 15.08
C VAL A 214 -5.62 -22.93 15.38
N GLY A 215 -6.88 -23.25 15.10
CA GLY A 215 -7.49 -24.54 15.34
C GLY A 215 -8.24 -24.63 16.65
N LEU A 216 -8.59 -25.83 17.07
CA LEU A 216 -9.41 -26.10 18.23
C LEU A 216 -8.59 -26.89 19.28
N VAL A 217 -8.70 -26.51 20.55
CA VAL A 217 -8.17 -27.29 21.67
C VAL A 217 -8.93 -28.61 21.80
N HIS A 218 -10.25 -28.55 21.62
CA HIS A 218 -11.13 -29.71 21.76
C HIS A 218 -11.87 -30.00 20.42
N GLY A 219 -11.10 -30.16 19.33
CA GLY A 219 -11.75 -30.41 18.04
C GLY A 219 -10.79 -30.67 16.87
N THR A 220 -11.34 -30.59 15.69
CA THR A 220 -10.60 -30.76 14.43
C THR A 220 -10.90 -29.60 13.50
N PRO A 221 -9.86 -29.00 12.89
CA PRO A 221 -8.43 -29.27 13.06
C PRO A 221 -7.94 -28.90 14.46
N SER A 222 -7.01 -29.68 14.99
CA SER A 222 -6.44 -29.44 16.33
C SER A 222 -5.66 -28.11 16.37
N ILE A 223 -5.55 -27.56 17.57
CA ILE A 223 -4.78 -26.32 17.79
C ILE A 223 -3.31 -26.49 17.39
N GLN A 224 -2.77 -25.51 16.71
CA GLN A 224 -1.40 -25.49 16.24
C GLN A 224 -0.85 -24.06 16.17
N LEU A 225 0.48 -23.93 16.16
CA LEU A 225 1.15 -22.68 15.89
C LEU A 225 1.61 -22.65 14.45
N VAL A 226 1.21 -21.58 13.74
CA VAL A 226 1.67 -21.29 12.39
C VAL A 226 2.57 -20.06 12.47
N THR A 227 3.70 -20.07 11.79
CA THR A 227 4.64 -18.94 11.77
C THR A 227 4.79 -18.40 10.36
N SER A 228 4.89 -17.09 10.27
CA SER A 228 5.23 -16.39 9.02
C SER A 228 6.28 -15.33 9.33
N GLN A 229 7.34 -15.26 8.54
CA GLN A 229 8.41 -14.28 8.71
C GLN A 229 8.55 -13.44 7.46
N VAL A 230 8.58 -12.12 7.64
CA VAL A 230 8.75 -11.16 6.56
C VAL A 230 9.95 -10.27 6.83
N GLN A 231 10.69 -9.96 5.77
CA GLN A 231 11.84 -9.05 5.81
C GLN A 231 11.41 -7.70 5.23
N GLY A 232 10.89 -6.82 6.07
CA GLY A 232 10.26 -5.58 5.65
C GLY A 232 8.94 -5.79 4.90
N LEU A 233 8.29 -4.71 4.48
CA LEU A 233 7.14 -4.76 3.58
C LEU A 233 7.61 -4.47 2.16
N PRO A 234 7.30 -5.32 1.18
CA PRO A 234 7.60 -5.02 -0.22
C PRO A 234 6.93 -3.71 -0.62
N GLY A 235 7.72 -2.75 -1.11
CA GLY A 235 7.21 -1.49 -1.65
C GLY A 235 6.74 -0.43 -0.64
N VAL A 236 6.78 -0.69 0.65
CA VAL A 236 6.71 0.38 1.64
C VAL A 236 8.06 1.09 1.63
N PRO A 237 8.13 2.41 1.40
CA PRO A 237 9.36 3.14 1.57
C PRO A 237 9.92 2.81 2.94
N ASN A 238 11.18 2.49 3.00
CA ASN A 238 11.90 2.28 4.24
C ASN A 238 11.92 3.64 4.96
N THR A 239 10.85 3.96 5.68
CA THR A 239 10.61 5.28 6.28
C THR A 239 11.59 5.60 7.42
N GLY A 240 12.73 4.96 7.43
CA GLY A 240 13.71 5.19 8.48
C GLY A 240 15.18 5.10 8.09
N SER A 241 15.58 4.58 6.94
CA SER A 241 16.99 4.36 6.69
C SER A 241 17.44 4.25 5.22
N ASP A 242 16.61 4.64 4.26
CA ASP A 242 17.11 4.86 2.91
C ASP A 242 17.46 6.35 2.74
N PRO A 243 18.76 6.73 2.81
CA PRO A 243 19.18 8.10 2.59
C PRO A 243 18.88 8.57 1.17
N ASN A 244 18.51 7.68 0.23
CA ASN A 244 18.16 8.00 -1.14
C ASN A 244 16.65 8.18 -1.35
N ALA A 245 15.79 7.77 -0.41
CA ALA A 245 14.34 7.93 -0.53
C ALA A 245 13.92 9.41 -0.64
N PHE A 246 14.69 10.32 -0.04
CA PHE A 246 14.46 11.77 -0.13
C PHE A 246 15.05 12.40 -1.39
N THR A 247 15.99 11.75 -2.08
CA THR A 247 16.62 12.31 -3.29
C THR A 247 15.74 12.13 -4.53
N GLN A 248 14.84 11.16 -4.57
CA GLN A 248 13.90 11.01 -5.69
C GLN A 248 12.71 11.96 -5.63
N ALA A 249 12.32 12.45 -4.45
CA ALA A 249 11.22 13.42 -4.31
C ALA A 249 11.65 14.86 -4.70
N ASN A 250 12.94 15.17 -4.71
CA ASN A 250 13.49 16.50 -4.99
C ASN A 250 14.10 16.64 -6.39
N ASN A 251 13.91 15.69 -7.29
CA ASN A 251 14.21 15.90 -8.70
C ASN A 251 13.13 16.77 -9.37
N VAL A 252 12.84 17.90 -8.75
CA VAL A 252 12.27 19.04 -9.45
C VAL A 252 13.38 19.53 -10.38
N GLN A 253 13.32 19.12 -11.63
CA GLN A 253 14.18 19.68 -12.66
C GLN A 253 14.10 21.21 -12.57
N PRO A 254 15.21 21.92 -12.39
CA PRO A 254 15.14 23.38 -12.38
C PRO A 254 14.59 23.85 -13.72
N LEU A 255 13.66 24.78 -13.66
CA LEU A 255 12.99 25.43 -14.80
C LEU A 255 13.96 26.22 -15.72
N ALA A 256 15.22 25.78 -15.82
CA ALA A 256 16.24 26.44 -16.62
C ALA A 256 15.96 26.42 -18.14
N GLY A 257 15.15 25.48 -18.64
CA GLY A 257 14.75 25.44 -20.05
C GLY A 257 13.87 26.59 -20.51
N TRP A 258 13.11 27.20 -19.62
CA TRP A 258 12.15 28.26 -19.95
C TRP A 258 12.82 29.62 -20.16
N MET A 259 13.88 29.89 -19.44
CA MET A 259 14.59 31.16 -19.54
C MET A 259 15.22 31.35 -20.93
N TRP A 260 15.62 30.30 -21.60
CA TRP A 260 16.19 30.38 -22.96
C TRP A 260 15.12 30.72 -24.01
N PHE A 261 13.91 30.19 -23.88
CA PHE A 261 12.81 30.50 -24.82
C PHE A 261 12.29 31.94 -24.67
N VAL A 262 12.22 32.46 -23.46
CA VAL A 262 11.80 33.86 -23.23
C VAL A 262 12.90 34.83 -23.71
N GLY A 263 14.18 34.50 -23.52
CA GLY A 263 15.30 35.27 -24.00
C GLY A 263 15.39 35.35 -25.54
N CYS A 264 15.18 34.24 -26.22
CA CYS A 264 15.16 34.17 -27.71
C CYS A 264 13.97 34.97 -28.30
N LEU A 265 12.80 34.93 -27.67
CA LEU A 265 11.61 35.66 -28.15
C LEU A 265 11.79 37.19 -27.98
N SER A 266 12.41 37.63 -26.91
CA SER A 266 12.72 39.06 -26.70
C SER A 266 13.74 39.59 -27.69
N LEU A 267 14.76 38.83 -28.05
CA LEU A 267 15.76 39.21 -29.06
C LEU A 267 15.16 39.30 -30.48
N LEU A 268 14.21 38.44 -30.84
CA LEU A 268 13.50 38.49 -32.12
C LEU A 268 12.59 39.75 -32.22
N LEU A 269 11.99 40.17 -31.14
CA LEU A 269 11.15 41.38 -31.09
C LEU A 269 11.98 42.67 -31.18
N ILE A 270 13.18 42.70 -30.57
CA ILE A 270 14.09 43.85 -30.67
C ILE A 270 14.72 43.91 -32.07
N GLY A 271 15.09 42.78 -32.66
CA GLY A 271 15.62 42.72 -34.03
C GLY A 271 14.63 43.17 -35.09
N SER A 272 13.35 42.79 -34.97
CA SER A 272 12.30 43.23 -35.89
C SER A 272 11.96 44.73 -35.76
N GLY A 273 12.03 45.30 -34.55
CA GLY A 273 11.84 46.71 -34.33
C GLY A 273 12.95 47.60 -34.95
N MET A 274 14.19 47.14 -34.94
CA MET A 274 15.30 47.84 -35.60
C MET A 274 15.23 47.79 -37.14
N PHE A 275 14.73 46.67 -37.68
CA PHE A 275 14.59 46.53 -39.13
C PHE A 275 13.49 47.44 -39.69
N VAL A 276 12.38 47.60 -39.01
CA VAL A 276 11.30 48.53 -39.38
C VAL A 276 11.75 49.99 -39.29
N ARG A 277 12.57 50.40 -38.35
CA ARG A 277 13.12 51.74 -38.26
C ARG A 277 14.06 52.09 -39.43
N ARG A 278 14.82 51.15 -39.94
CA ARG A 278 15.69 51.38 -41.12
C ARG A 278 14.93 51.58 -42.45
N LEU A 279 13.74 50.97 -42.55
CA LEU A 279 12.89 51.10 -43.76
C LEU A 279 12.11 52.44 -43.81
N VAL A 280 11.93 53.14 -42.69
CA VAL A 280 11.20 54.41 -42.63
C VAL A 280 12.15 55.63 -42.69
N ALA A 281 13.45 55.44 -42.64
CA ALA A 281 14.46 56.48 -42.58
C ALA A 281 15.24 56.69 -43.90
N LYS A 282 14.61 56.48 -45.10
CA LYS A 282 15.16 56.99 -46.36
C LYS A 282 14.20 58.00 -46.98
N PRO A 283 14.72 59.15 -47.42
CA PRO A 283 13.97 60.26 -47.95
C PRO A 283 13.26 59.95 -49.29
#